data_1c518207b2da3aef7cc07cb56b7c2235
#
_entry.id   1c518207b2da3aef7cc07cb56b7c2235
#
_cell.length_a   1.000
_cell.length_b   1.000
_cell.length_c   1.000
_cell.angle_alpha   90.00
_cell.angle_beta   90.00
_cell.angle_gamma   90.00
#
_symmetry.space_group_name_H-M   'P 1'
#
loop_
_entity.id
_entity.type
_entity.pdbx_description
1 polymer ?
#
loop_
_entity_poly.entity_id
_entity_poly.type
_entity_poly.pdbx_seq_one_letter_code
_entity_poly.pdbx_strand_id
1 'polypeptide(L)'
;MWNKRGLIGLLVARDLTLRYKRSVLGVWWTILNPLLTTLIYWLVFQNIFGRQGEDGVPFVVYLLSGTLFVSTFFSQGVLACGTSLMGGRNILSKVRVPGEVFAVTASVAAAVNFAIGLVILAGIQLLQGPGIPWTIVLVPIPLLAMLMFVTGVGMLIASAAIHFYDVIDFVRVLLQLAVWMVPTFYPLDIIPDSLLPFIKINPLFSYLRVFRGFMYEGTFAPTWNFAYMGVSAVVALLLGVWVFSRSWRQAAVKM
;
A
#
# COMPACT_ATOMS: atom_id res chain seq x y z
N MET A 1 -0.81 21.76 -10.88
CA MET A 1 -1.51 20.75 -10.05
C MET A 1 -2.60 21.34 -9.13
N TRP A 2 -2.40 22.51 -8.52
CA TRP A 2 -3.40 23.10 -7.60
C TRP A 2 -4.80 23.31 -8.20
N ASN A 3 -4.91 23.75 -9.46
CA ASN A 3 -6.19 23.95 -10.16
C ASN A 3 -6.96 22.65 -10.50
N LYS A 4 -6.40 21.45 -10.17
CA LYS A 4 -7.00 20.15 -10.52
C LYS A 4 -7.43 19.33 -9.30
N ARG A 5 -7.41 19.91 -8.08
CA ARG A 5 -7.83 19.23 -6.83
C ARG A 5 -9.26 18.69 -6.92
N GLY A 6 -10.18 19.50 -7.46
CA GLY A 6 -11.57 19.08 -7.66
C GLY A 6 -11.68 17.89 -8.62
N LEU A 7 -10.87 17.88 -9.69
CA LEU A 7 -10.86 16.75 -10.64
C LEU A 7 -10.33 15.47 -9.99
N ILE A 8 -9.25 15.54 -9.20
CA ILE A 8 -8.72 14.38 -8.47
C ILE A 8 -9.80 13.83 -7.52
N GLY A 9 -10.46 14.68 -6.73
CA GLY A 9 -11.53 14.26 -5.84
C GLY A 9 -12.68 13.57 -6.55
N LEU A 10 -13.13 14.11 -7.68
CA LEU A 10 -14.17 13.49 -8.53
C LEU A 10 -13.73 12.15 -9.11
N LEU A 11 -12.49 12.04 -9.57
CA LEU A 11 -11.94 10.78 -10.10
C LEU A 11 -11.76 9.72 -9.01
N VAL A 12 -11.31 10.10 -7.80
CA VAL A 12 -11.25 9.19 -6.65
C VAL A 12 -12.63 8.67 -6.29
N ALA A 13 -13.61 9.56 -6.15
CA ALA A 13 -15.00 9.17 -5.86
C ALA A 13 -15.56 8.25 -6.96
N ARG A 14 -15.29 8.55 -8.22
CA ARG A 14 -15.66 7.72 -9.36
C ARG A 14 -15.02 6.34 -9.29
N ASP A 15 -13.70 6.26 -9.07
CA ASP A 15 -12.97 4.99 -9.06
C ASP A 15 -13.44 4.10 -7.90
N LEU A 16 -13.70 4.67 -6.72
CA LEU A 16 -14.33 3.97 -5.61
C LEU A 16 -15.73 3.48 -5.97
N THR A 17 -16.55 4.32 -6.61
CA THR A 17 -17.91 3.93 -7.04
C THR A 17 -17.88 2.84 -8.10
N LEU A 18 -16.99 2.93 -9.10
CA LEU A 18 -16.89 1.93 -10.17
C LEU A 18 -16.39 0.58 -9.67
N ARG A 19 -15.49 0.57 -8.69
CA ARG A 19 -15.00 -0.67 -8.06
C ARG A 19 -16.12 -1.51 -7.47
N TYR A 20 -17.17 -0.84 -6.96
CA TYR A 20 -18.28 -1.50 -6.25
C TYR A 20 -19.59 -1.50 -7.02
N LYS A 21 -19.62 -0.89 -8.21
CA LYS A 21 -20.80 -0.88 -9.09
C LYS A 21 -21.11 -2.32 -9.55
N ARG A 22 -22.32 -2.78 -9.28
CA ARG A 22 -22.80 -4.16 -9.51
C ARG A 22 -22.34 -5.19 -8.46
N SER A 23 -21.76 -4.78 -7.35
CA SER A 23 -21.45 -5.69 -6.25
C SER A 23 -22.57 -5.70 -5.22
N VAL A 24 -23.01 -6.88 -4.78
CA VAL A 24 -24.04 -7.04 -3.73
C VAL A 24 -23.55 -6.47 -2.40
N LEU A 25 -22.28 -6.68 -2.05
CA LEU A 25 -21.69 -6.21 -0.80
C LEU A 25 -21.03 -4.83 -0.93
N GLY A 26 -20.88 -4.30 -2.16
CA GLY A 26 -20.36 -2.97 -2.40
C GLY A 26 -19.04 -2.68 -1.67
N VAL A 27 -19.00 -1.57 -0.96
CA VAL A 27 -17.82 -1.08 -0.20
C VAL A 27 -17.40 -2.06 0.90
N TRP A 28 -18.29 -2.93 1.40
CA TRP A 28 -17.97 -3.92 2.42
C TRP A 28 -16.83 -4.88 2.01
N TRP A 29 -16.61 -5.10 0.71
CA TRP A 29 -15.46 -5.87 0.23
C TRP A 29 -14.10 -5.27 0.60
N THR A 30 -14.03 -3.95 0.76
CA THR A 30 -12.80 -3.28 1.22
C THR A 30 -12.41 -3.75 2.61
N ILE A 31 -13.39 -4.09 3.43
CA ILE A 31 -13.26 -4.54 4.81
C ILE A 31 -13.16 -6.06 4.89
N LEU A 32 -14.09 -6.75 4.23
CA LEU A 32 -14.20 -8.21 4.31
C LEU A 32 -12.95 -8.91 3.77
N ASN A 33 -12.38 -8.43 2.67
CA ASN A 33 -11.21 -9.07 2.07
C ASN A 33 -9.99 -9.12 3.02
N PRO A 34 -9.50 -8.01 3.60
CA PRO A 34 -8.41 -8.08 4.56
C PRO A 34 -8.78 -8.82 5.85
N LEU A 35 -10.04 -8.74 6.32
CA LEU A 35 -10.48 -9.48 7.50
C LEU A 35 -10.50 -10.99 7.27
N LEU A 36 -11.08 -11.44 6.16
CA LEU A 36 -11.12 -12.88 5.82
C LEU A 36 -9.72 -13.44 5.59
N THR A 37 -8.86 -12.68 4.89
CA THR A 37 -7.47 -13.06 4.70
C THR A 37 -6.73 -13.16 6.04
N THR A 38 -6.92 -12.20 6.92
CA THR A 38 -6.33 -12.21 8.27
C THR A 38 -6.88 -13.36 9.10
N LEU A 39 -8.18 -13.64 9.01
CA LEU A 39 -8.80 -14.77 9.71
C LEU A 39 -8.20 -16.10 9.27
N ILE A 40 -8.00 -16.31 7.97
CA ILE A 40 -7.37 -17.52 7.44
C ILE A 40 -5.94 -17.67 7.97
N TYR A 41 -5.14 -16.60 7.89
CA TYR A 41 -3.77 -16.61 8.41
C TYR A 41 -3.75 -16.83 9.93
N TRP A 42 -4.64 -16.16 10.67
CA TRP A 42 -4.77 -16.35 12.10
C TRP A 42 -5.07 -17.82 12.45
N LEU A 43 -6.06 -18.43 11.78
CA LEU A 43 -6.41 -19.86 11.99
C LEU A 43 -5.21 -20.77 11.71
N VAL A 44 -4.50 -20.54 10.61
CA VAL A 44 -3.34 -21.36 10.25
C VAL A 44 -2.19 -21.17 11.24
N PHE A 45 -1.77 -19.92 11.46
CA PHE A 45 -0.58 -19.66 12.27
C PHE A 45 -0.81 -19.90 13.76
N GLN A 46 -1.99 -19.64 14.29
CA GLN A 46 -2.29 -19.86 15.69
C GLN A 46 -2.58 -21.34 16.00
N ASN A 47 -3.41 -22.02 15.18
CA ASN A 47 -3.84 -23.39 15.48
C ASN A 47 -2.88 -24.45 14.97
N ILE A 48 -2.21 -24.23 13.82
CA ILE A 48 -1.28 -25.22 13.25
C ILE A 48 0.14 -24.99 13.76
N PHE A 49 0.59 -23.73 13.80
CA PHE A 49 1.95 -23.39 14.20
C PHE A 49 2.08 -22.94 15.67
N GLY A 50 0.96 -22.92 16.44
CA GLY A 50 0.96 -22.56 17.86
C GLY A 50 1.40 -21.12 18.16
N ARG A 51 1.34 -20.22 17.15
CA ARG A 51 1.80 -18.83 17.30
C ARG A 51 0.82 -18.02 18.16
N GLN A 52 1.38 -17.38 19.18
CA GLN A 52 0.66 -16.42 20.03
C GLN A 52 1.16 -15.00 19.74
N GLY A 53 0.43 -13.99 20.24
CA GLY A 53 0.88 -12.60 20.15
C GLY A 53 2.15 -12.37 20.98
N GLU A 54 2.93 -11.37 20.61
CA GLU A 54 4.14 -10.93 21.30
C GLU A 54 3.87 -9.63 22.08
N ASP A 55 4.55 -9.46 23.21
CA ASP A 55 4.54 -8.23 24.02
C ASP A 55 3.13 -7.70 24.36
N GLY A 56 2.17 -8.60 24.61
CA GLY A 56 0.79 -8.24 24.93
C GLY A 56 -0.04 -7.78 23.72
N VAL A 57 0.49 -7.85 22.52
CA VAL A 57 -0.24 -7.55 21.28
C VAL A 57 -0.84 -8.85 20.72
N PRO A 58 -2.18 -8.93 20.54
CA PRO A 58 -2.81 -10.09 19.95
C PRO A 58 -2.28 -10.35 18.53
N PHE A 59 -2.02 -11.61 18.20
CA PHE A 59 -1.48 -11.99 16.90
C PHE A 59 -2.35 -11.53 15.72
N VAL A 60 -3.67 -11.41 15.93
CA VAL A 60 -4.59 -10.89 14.92
C VAL A 60 -4.30 -9.42 14.57
N VAL A 61 -3.92 -8.59 15.54
CA VAL A 61 -3.54 -7.18 15.31
C VAL A 61 -2.25 -7.11 14.50
N TYR A 62 -1.28 -7.96 14.86
CA TYR A 62 -0.03 -8.09 14.11
C TYR A 62 -0.27 -8.46 12.63
N LEU A 63 -1.07 -9.50 12.38
CA LEU A 63 -1.41 -9.97 11.03
C LEU A 63 -2.18 -8.92 10.24
N LEU A 64 -3.21 -8.33 10.85
CA LEU A 64 -4.07 -7.36 10.18
C LEU A 64 -3.29 -6.09 9.82
N SER A 65 -2.42 -5.60 10.73
CA SER A 65 -1.58 -4.43 10.46
C SER A 65 -0.68 -4.64 9.23
N GLY A 66 -0.02 -5.80 9.13
CA GLY A 66 0.83 -6.16 8.00
C GLY A 66 0.02 -6.35 6.71
N THR A 67 -1.09 -7.08 6.77
CA THR A 67 -1.98 -7.31 5.61
C THR A 67 -2.54 -6.01 5.06
N LEU A 68 -3.03 -5.12 5.91
CA LEU A 68 -3.53 -3.81 5.49
C LEU A 68 -2.43 -2.96 4.88
N PHE A 69 -1.29 -2.84 5.57
CA PHE A 69 -0.25 -1.91 5.17
C PHE A 69 0.54 -2.38 3.94
N VAL A 70 0.93 -3.65 3.89
CA VAL A 70 1.77 -4.18 2.80
C VAL A 70 0.92 -4.73 1.65
N SER A 71 -0.10 -5.57 1.94
CA SER A 71 -0.89 -6.19 0.87
C SER A 71 -1.93 -5.22 0.30
N THR A 72 -2.69 -4.53 1.17
CA THR A 72 -3.79 -3.67 0.70
C THR A 72 -3.29 -2.30 0.25
N PHE A 73 -2.48 -1.62 1.04
CA PHE A 73 -2.04 -0.27 0.66
C PHE A 73 -0.91 -0.31 -0.37
N PHE A 74 0.19 -1.02 -0.09
CA PHE A 74 1.33 -1.05 -1.01
C PHE A 74 1.01 -1.86 -2.27
N SER A 75 0.79 -3.17 -2.16
CA SER A 75 0.67 -4.04 -3.33
C SER A 75 -0.50 -3.65 -4.24
N GLN A 76 -1.71 -3.53 -3.67
CA GLN A 76 -2.88 -3.16 -4.47
C GLN A 76 -2.78 -1.70 -4.97
N GLY A 77 -2.20 -0.79 -4.17
CA GLY A 77 -2.00 0.60 -4.56
C GLY A 77 -1.03 0.75 -5.74
N VAL A 78 0.10 0.06 -5.70
CA VAL A 78 1.09 0.05 -6.80
C VAL A 78 0.47 -0.53 -8.06
N LEU A 79 -0.26 -1.65 -7.96
CA LEU A 79 -0.92 -2.27 -9.11
C LEU A 79 -2.02 -1.37 -9.69
N ALA A 80 -2.85 -0.76 -8.84
CA ALA A 80 -3.89 0.17 -9.26
C ALA A 80 -3.30 1.40 -9.97
N CYS A 81 -2.21 1.95 -9.42
CA CYS A 81 -1.49 3.06 -10.05
C CYS A 81 -0.87 2.64 -11.39
N GLY A 82 -0.21 1.48 -11.44
CA GLY A 82 0.40 0.93 -12.66
C GLY A 82 -0.59 0.69 -13.80
N THR A 83 -1.83 0.28 -13.48
CA THR A 83 -2.89 0.02 -14.46
C THR A 83 -3.80 1.23 -14.73
N SER A 84 -3.61 2.34 -14.03
CA SER A 84 -4.51 3.50 -14.04
C SER A 84 -4.75 4.12 -15.42
N LEU A 85 -3.71 4.15 -16.28
CA LEU A 85 -3.82 4.67 -17.65
C LEU A 85 -4.67 3.78 -18.54
N MET A 86 -4.60 2.45 -18.36
CA MET A 86 -5.40 1.50 -19.13
C MET A 86 -6.89 1.69 -18.81
N GLY A 87 -7.23 1.84 -17.51
CA GLY A 87 -8.59 2.11 -17.06
C GLY A 87 -9.12 3.50 -17.43
N GLY A 88 -8.19 4.47 -17.62
CA GLY A 88 -8.51 5.86 -17.99
C GLY A 88 -8.62 6.13 -19.50
N ARG A 89 -8.37 5.15 -20.36
CA ARG A 89 -8.27 5.34 -21.83
C ARG A 89 -9.49 6.02 -22.46
N ASN A 90 -10.68 5.66 -22.01
CA ASN A 90 -11.95 6.24 -22.50
C ASN A 90 -12.13 7.73 -22.12
N ILE A 91 -11.46 8.21 -21.08
CA ILE A 91 -11.49 9.62 -20.68
C ILE A 91 -10.40 10.37 -21.42
N LEU A 92 -9.22 9.79 -21.53
CA LEU A 92 -8.08 10.37 -22.21
C LEU A 92 -8.36 10.67 -23.68
N SER A 93 -9.20 9.83 -24.35
CA SER A 93 -9.62 10.04 -25.72
C SER A 93 -10.62 11.21 -25.89
N LYS A 94 -11.29 11.64 -24.82
CA LYS A 94 -12.33 12.68 -24.88
C LYS A 94 -11.93 14.02 -24.26
N VAL A 95 -11.00 13.99 -23.31
CA VAL A 95 -10.59 15.17 -22.53
C VAL A 95 -9.07 15.21 -22.40
N ARG A 96 -8.45 16.36 -22.64
CA ARG A 96 -7.02 16.57 -22.44
C ARG A 96 -6.69 16.68 -20.93
N VAL A 97 -6.47 15.54 -20.30
CA VAL A 97 -6.04 15.45 -18.89
C VAL A 97 -4.63 14.88 -18.85
N PRO A 98 -3.70 15.46 -18.06
CA PRO A 98 -2.38 14.86 -17.86
C PRO A 98 -2.49 13.45 -17.26
N GLY A 99 -1.73 12.50 -17.82
CA GLY A 99 -1.75 11.11 -17.37
C GLY A 99 -1.41 10.93 -15.89
N GLU A 100 -0.58 11.82 -15.33
CA GLU A 100 -0.19 11.80 -13.90
C GLU A 100 -1.40 11.88 -12.95
N VAL A 101 -2.49 12.53 -13.38
CA VAL A 101 -3.71 12.66 -12.57
C VAL A 101 -4.32 11.29 -12.29
N PHE A 102 -4.29 10.37 -13.26
CA PHE A 102 -4.83 9.00 -13.09
C PHE A 102 -4.00 8.19 -12.10
N ALA A 103 -2.66 8.29 -12.20
CA ALA A 103 -1.75 7.61 -11.28
C ALA A 103 -1.91 8.10 -9.84
N VAL A 104 -1.95 9.42 -9.64
CA VAL A 104 -2.18 10.03 -8.31
C VAL A 104 -3.57 9.66 -7.78
N THR A 105 -4.60 9.70 -8.63
CA THR A 105 -5.97 9.30 -8.23
C THR A 105 -6.02 7.87 -7.72
N ALA A 106 -5.39 6.93 -8.42
CA ALA A 106 -5.36 5.53 -8.03
C ALA A 106 -4.62 5.31 -6.69
N SER A 107 -3.50 6.01 -6.48
CA SER A 107 -2.75 5.95 -5.22
C SER A 107 -3.54 6.53 -4.04
N VAL A 108 -4.23 7.65 -4.25
CA VAL A 108 -5.10 8.26 -3.22
C VAL A 108 -6.30 7.36 -2.93
N ALA A 109 -6.90 6.74 -3.95
CA ALA A 109 -7.98 5.77 -3.73
C ALA A 109 -7.54 4.56 -2.90
N ALA A 110 -6.30 4.08 -3.12
CA ALA A 110 -5.72 3.01 -2.30
C ALA A 110 -5.50 3.47 -0.84
N ALA A 111 -5.05 4.72 -0.62
CA ALA A 111 -4.91 5.30 0.71
C ALA A 111 -6.27 5.43 1.44
N VAL A 112 -7.33 5.81 0.73
CA VAL A 112 -8.69 5.84 1.29
C VAL A 112 -9.17 4.45 1.70
N ASN A 113 -8.97 3.43 0.84
CA ASN A 113 -9.29 2.04 1.19
C ASN A 113 -8.51 1.56 2.41
N PHE A 114 -7.22 1.91 2.50
CA PHE A 114 -6.39 1.61 3.66
C PHE A 114 -6.92 2.31 4.92
N ALA A 115 -7.30 3.58 4.84
CA ALA A 115 -7.84 4.35 5.97
C ALA A 115 -9.11 3.71 6.56
N ILE A 116 -9.98 3.15 5.71
CA ILE A 116 -11.15 2.37 6.15
C ILE A 116 -10.69 1.14 6.96
N GLY A 117 -9.70 0.40 6.45
CA GLY A 117 -9.12 -0.75 7.16
C GLY A 117 -8.44 -0.35 8.48
N LEU A 118 -7.82 0.83 8.52
CA LEU A 118 -7.16 1.36 9.73
C LEU A 118 -8.15 1.58 10.88
N VAL A 119 -9.37 2.06 10.58
CA VAL A 119 -10.43 2.22 11.59
C VAL A 119 -10.78 0.88 12.22
N ILE A 120 -10.83 -0.18 11.41
CA ILE A 120 -11.13 -1.53 11.91
C ILE A 120 -9.97 -2.08 12.74
N LEU A 121 -8.74 -1.89 12.27
CA LEU A 121 -7.55 -2.27 13.03
C LEU A 121 -7.54 -1.60 14.40
N ALA A 122 -7.81 -0.29 14.46
CA ALA A 122 -7.92 0.46 15.70
C ALA A 122 -9.05 -0.07 16.60
N GLY A 123 -10.21 -0.42 16.02
CA GLY A 123 -11.32 -1.04 16.74
C GLY A 123 -10.96 -2.39 17.37
N ILE A 124 -10.31 -3.28 16.62
CA ILE A 124 -9.85 -4.58 17.16
C ILE A 124 -8.78 -4.38 18.24
N GLN A 125 -7.87 -3.43 18.04
CA GLN A 125 -6.85 -3.10 19.01
C GLN A 125 -7.45 -2.58 20.34
N LEU A 126 -8.51 -1.77 20.30
CA LEU A 126 -9.23 -1.31 21.49
C LEU A 126 -9.94 -2.44 22.23
N LEU A 127 -10.46 -3.44 21.49
CA LEU A 127 -11.24 -4.53 22.09
C LEU A 127 -10.34 -5.64 22.65
N GLN A 128 -9.21 -5.92 22.04
CA GLN A 128 -8.37 -7.08 22.36
C GLN A 128 -6.91 -6.73 22.69
N GLY A 129 -6.47 -5.52 22.40
CA GLY A 129 -5.07 -5.08 22.54
C GLY A 129 -4.80 -4.27 23.80
N PRO A 130 -3.55 -3.79 23.92
CA PRO A 130 -3.09 -2.98 25.06
C PRO A 130 -3.66 -1.55 25.07
N GLY A 131 -4.62 -1.25 24.21
CA GLY A 131 -5.16 0.11 24.02
C GLY A 131 -4.46 0.85 22.85
N ILE A 132 -4.87 2.08 22.62
CA ILE A 132 -4.29 2.94 21.58
C ILE A 132 -3.18 3.78 22.19
N PRO A 133 -1.92 3.63 21.73
CA PRO A 133 -0.81 4.45 22.22
C PRO A 133 -0.94 5.90 21.68
N TRP A 134 -0.36 6.85 22.42
CA TRP A 134 -0.34 8.25 21.98
C TRP A 134 0.38 8.46 20.63
N THR A 135 1.32 7.56 20.29
CA THR A 135 2.07 7.57 19.03
C THR A 135 1.20 7.40 17.79
N ILE A 136 -0.07 6.99 17.93
CA ILE A 136 -1.03 6.87 16.82
C ILE A 136 -1.20 8.20 16.06
N VAL A 137 -1.02 9.34 16.73
CA VAL A 137 -1.05 10.67 16.10
C VAL A 137 0.04 10.83 15.04
N LEU A 138 1.12 10.04 15.12
CA LEU A 138 2.24 10.04 14.18
C LEU A 138 2.05 9.08 12.99
N VAL A 139 1.03 8.24 13.00
CA VAL A 139 0.70 7.29 11.92
C VAL A 139 0.57 7.98 10.54
N PRO A 140 0.08 9.22 10.41
CA PRO A 140 0.09 9.92 9.12
C PRO A 140 1.48 10.04 8.47
N ILE A 141 2.58 10.02 9.24
CA ILE A 141 3.95 10.11 8.69
C ILE A 141 4.28 8.91 7.80
N PRO A 142 4.25 7.64 8.28
CA PRO A 142 4.49 6.48 7.43
C PRO A 142 3.43 6.32 6.34
N LEU A 143 2.19 6.81 6.53
CA LEU A 143 1.16 6.77 5.50
C LEU A 143 1.49 7.71 4.33
N LEU A 144 1.92 8.94 4.60
CA LEU A 144 2.33 9.89 3.57
C LEU A 144 3.57 9.39 2.83
N ALA A 145 4.56 8.86 3.56
CA ALA A 145 5.74 8.26 2.94
C ALA A 145 5.35 7.07 2.04
N MET A 146 4.45 6.17 2.50
CA MET A 146 3.96 5.06 1.71
C MET A 146 3.18 5.54 0.48
N LEU A 147 2.34 6.56 0.60
CA LEU A 147 1.61 7.14 -0.52
C LEU A 147 2.57 7.67 -1.59
N MET A 148 3.64 8.36 -1.19
CA MET A 148 4.69 8.82 -2.10
C MET A 148 5.38 7.65 -2.79
N PHE A 149 5.74 6.62 -2.03
CA PHE A 149 6.40 5.43 -2.53
C PHE A 149 5.52 4.65 -3.52
N VAL A 150 4.26 4.39 -3.17
CA VAL A 150 3.25 3.74 -4.02
C VAL A 150 3.04 4.52 -5.32
N THR A 151 2.91 5.85 -5.22
CA THR A 151 2.74 6.71 -6.40
C THR A 151 3.97 6.65 -7.32
N GLY A 152 5.16 6.75 -6.74
CA GLY A 152 6.42 6.71 -7.50
C GLY A 152 6.63 5.38 -8.22
N VAL A 153 6.57 4.26 -7.47
CA VAL A 153 6.71 2.91 -8.04
C VAL A 153 5.60 2.63 -9.05
N GLY A 154 4.35 2.98 -8.73
CA GLY A 154 3.22 2.80 -9.63
C GLY A 154 3.36 3.59 -10.94
N MET A 155 3.91 4.81 -10.90
CA MET A 155 4.21 5.61 -12.10
C MET A 155 5.31 4.95 -12.96
N LEU A 156 6.35 4.35 -12.35
CA LEU A 156 7.37 3.59 -13.09
C LEU A 156 6.72 2.42 -13.84
N ILE A 157 5.87 1.67 -13.15
CA ILE A 157 5.15 0.54 -13.73
C ILE A 157 4.19 1.00 -14.84
N ALA A 158 3.42 2.06 -14.62
CA ALA A 158 2.53 2.63 -15.62
C ALA A 158 3.30 3.05 -16.87
N SER A 159 4.51 3.61 -16.72
CA SER A 159 5.38 3.98 -17.83
C SER A 159 5.84 2.77 -18.64
N ALA A 160 6.20 1.68 -18.00
CA ALA A 160 6.59 0.43 -18.66
C ALA A 160 5.39 -0.26 -19.33
N ALA A 161 4.23 -0.25 -18.67
CA ALA A 161 2.98 -0.85 -19.14
C ALA A 161 2.41 -0.17 -20.40
N ILE A 162 2.78 1.09 -20.68
CA ILE A 162 2.45 1.75 -21.96
C ILE A 162 3.09 1.03 -23.14
N HIS A 163 4.27 0.45 -22.95
CA HIS A 163 5.06 -0.19 -24.01
C HIS A 163 4.85 -1.71 -24.07
N PHE A 164 4.69 -2.35 -22.89
CA PHE A 164 4.60 -3.81 -22.74
C PHE A 164 3.50 -4.19 -21.77
N TYR A 165 2.45 -4.85 -22.24
CA TYR A 165 1.31 -5.28 -21.40
C TYR A 165 1.70 -6.33 -20.35
N ASP A 166 2.64 -7.22 -20.67
CA ASP A 166 3.11 -8.31 -19.79
C ASP A 166 3.80 -7.80 -18.52
N VAL A 167 4.22 -6.52 -18.50
CA VAL A 167 4.80 -5.87 -17.32
C VAL A 167 3.86 -5.98 -16.12
N ILE A 168 2.55 -5.86 -16.31
CA ILE A 168 1.58 -5.90 -15.22
C ILE A 168 1.55 -7.29 -14.58
N ASP A 169 1.59 -8.36 -15.37
CA ASP A 169 1.57 -9.73 -14.85
C ASP A 169 2.89 -10.06 -14.14
N PHE A 170 4.02 -9.64 -14.71
CA PHE A 170 5.33 -9.76 -14.06
C PHE A 170 5.36 -9.01 -12.71
N VAL A 171 4.85 -7.79 -12.67
CA VAL A 171 4.78 -6.97 -11.46
C VAL A 171 3.89 -7.63 -10.39
N ARG A 172 2.77 -8.27 -10.75
CA ARG A 172 1.95 -9.01 -9.78
C ARG A 172 2.75 -10.07 -9.04
N VAL A 173 3.59 -10.82 -9.76
CA VAL A 173 4.46 -11.84 -9.15
C VAL A 173 5.49 -11.18 -8.24
N LEU A 174 6.14 -10.09 -8.69
CA LEU A 174 7.11 -9.37 -7.87
C LEU A 174 6.49 -8.78 -6.60
N LEU A 175 5.29 -8.21 -6.68
CA LEU A 175 4.58 -7.69 -5.52
C LEU A 175 4.21 -8.79 -4.54
N GLN A 176 3.81 -9.97 -5.02
CA GLN A 176 3.55 -11.13 -4.17
C GLN A 176 4.81 -11.56 -3.43
N LEU A 177 5.95 -11.66 -4.13
CA LEU A 177 7.24 -11.96 -3.50
C LEU A 177 7.63 -10.88 -2.48
N ALA A 178 7.46 -9.60 -2.81
CA ALA A 178 7.78 -8.49 -1.91
C ALA A 178 6.99 -8.54 -0.60
N VAL A 179 5.71 -8.97 -0.62
CA VAL A 179 4.88 -9.16 0.58
C VAL A 179 5.46 -10.25 1.49
N TRP A 180 5.97 -11.35 0.91
CA TRP A 180 6.58 -12.44 1.67
C TRP A 180 7.99 -12.11 2.17
N MET A 181 8.71 -11.21 1.50
CA MET A 181 10.02 -10.73 1.93
C MET A 181 9.96 -9.68 3.07
N VAL A 182 8.79 -9.38 3.60
CA VAL A 182 8.60 -8.48 4.74
C VAL A 182 7.94 -9.29 5.86
N PRO A 183 8.26 -9.05 7.14
CA PRO A 183 7.66 -9.76 8.28
C PRO A 183 6.19 -9.34 8.49
N THR A 184 5.39 -9.64 7.47
CA THR A 184 3.95 -9.36 7.43
C THR A 184 3.17 -10.41 8.22
N PHE A 185 3.55 -11.69 8.05
CA PHE A 185 2.84 -12.85 8.59
C PHE A 185 3.63 -13.61 9.66
N TYR A 186 4.90 -13.30 9.81
CA TYR A 186 5.82 -13.96 10.71
C TYR A 186 6.67 -12.93 11.46
N PRO A 187 6.99 -13.16 12.73
CA PRO A 187 7.84 -12.28 13.51
C PRO A 187 9.33 -12.44 13.11
N LEU A 188 10.14 -11.44 13.49
CA LEU A 188 11.57 -11.40 13.10
C LEU A 188 12.42 -12.48 13.77
N ASP A 189 12.02 -12.96 14.93
CA ASP A 189 12.74 -13.94 15.77
C ASP A 189 12.94 -15.31 15.11
N ILE A 190 12.05 -15.68 14.18
CA ILE A 190 12.14 -16.97 13.46
C ILE A 190 13.04 -16.91 12.23
N ILE A 191 13.51 -15.73 11.87
CA ILE A 191 14.30 -15.53 10.66
C ILE A 191 15.77 -15.81 10.99
N PRO A 192 16.45 -16.72 10.25
CA PRO A 192 17.88 -16.93 10.39
C PRO A 192 18.67 -15.62 10.18
N ASP A 193 19.71 -15.42 10.98
CA ASP A 193 20.57 -14.21 10.91
C ASP A 193 21.15 -13.97 9.51
N SER A 194 21.37 -15.03 8.74
CA SER A 194 21.86 -14.95 7.36
C SER A 194 20.87 -14.28 6.39
N LEU A 195 19.57 -14.32 6.67
CA LEU A 195 18.51 -13.72 5.83
C LEU A 195 18.11 -12.32 6.30
N LEU A 196 18.40 -11.93 7.54
CA LEU A 196 18.06 -10.61 8.07
C LEU A 196 18.57 -9.43 7.22
N PRO A 197 19.80 -9.44 6.66
CA PRO A 197 20.25 -8.35 5.80
C PRO A 197 19.38 -8.17 4.55
N PHE A 198 18.94 -9.27 3.92
CA PHE A 198 18.08 -9.22 2.73
C PHE A 198 16.70 -8.64 3.03
N ILE A 199 16.15 -8.95 4.22
CA ILE A 199 14.87 -8.38 4.66
C ILE A 199 15.02 -6.89 4.98
N LYS A 200 16.10 -6.51 5.67
CA LYS A 200 16.34 -5.11 6.04
C LYS A 200 16.66 -4.21 4.85
N ILE A 201 17.20 -4.74 3.76
CA ILE A 201 17.44 -3.98 2.52
C ILE A 201 16.14 -3.66 1.78
N ASN A 202 15.06 -4.43 2.01
CA ASN A 202 13.75 -4.13 1.45
C ASN A 202 13.17 -2.87 2.13
N PRO A 203 12.90 -1.78 1.38
CA PRO A 203 12.38 -0.55 1.99
C PRO A 203 11.07 -0.78 2.74
N LEU A 204 10.21 -1.70 2.28
CA LEU A 204 8.93 -2.01 2.92
C LEU A 204 9.09 -2.47 4.38
N PHE A 205 10.22 -3.08 4.73
CA PHE A 205 10.54 -3.43 6.12
C PHE A 205 10.55 -2.18 7.02
N SER A 206 11.24 -1.13 6.59
CA SER A 206 11.32 0.12 7.35
C SER A 206 9.97 0.81 7.47
N TYR A 207 9.18 0.82 6.39
CA TYR A 207 7.82 1.36 6.41
C TYR A 207 6.92 0.63 7.41
N LEU A 208 6.91 -0.71 7.36
CA LEU A 208 6.10 -1.53 8.25
C LEU A 208 6.54 -1.39 9.71
N ARG A 209 7.85 -1.34 9.96
CA ARG A 209 8.41 -1.18 11.31
C ARG A 209 8.01 0.15 11.94
N VAL A 210 8.13 1.25 11.18
CA VAL A 210 7.69 2.58 11.63
C VAL A 210 6.18 2.62 11.85
N PHE A 211 5.40 2.05 10.94
CA PHE A 211 3.95 2.00 11.05
C PHE A 211 3.49 1.25 12.30
N ARG A 212 4.03 0.05 12.55
CA ARG A 212 3.71 -0.76 13.73
C ARG A 212 4.12 -0.07 15.02
N GLY A 213 5.31 0.51 15.06
CA GLY A 213 5.80 1.28 16.21
C GLY A 213 4.81 2.36 16.63
N PHE A 214 4.23 3.09 15.66
CA PHE A 214 3.27 4.15 15.95
C PHE A 214 1.85 3.65 16.18
N MET A 215 1.46 2.56 15.52
CA MET A 215 0.08 2.08 15.54
C MET A 215 -0.28 1.39 16.86
N TYR A 216 0.58 0.50 17.35
CA TYR A 216 0.25 -0.33 18.51
C TYR A 216 1.41 -0.62 19.48
N GLU A 217 2.68 -0.53 19.05
CA GLU A 217 3.81 -0.79 19.95
C GLU A 217 4.09 0.40 20.90
N GLY A 218 3.66 1.61 20.54
CA GLY A 218 3.92 2.82 21.34
C GLY A 218 5.39 3.26 21.32
N THR A 219 6.19 2.74 20.40
CA THR A 219 7.65 2.90 20.33
C THR A 219 8.11 3.60 19.05
N PHE A 220 9.27 4.21 19.11
CA PHE A 220 9.93 4.76 17.93
C PHE A 220 10.85 3.70 17.32
N ALA A 221 10.68 3.47 16.02
CA ALA A 221 11.62 2.65 15.29
C ALA A 221 13.03 3.29 15.30
N PRO A 222 14.12 2.51 15.10
CA PRO A 222 15.47 3.06 14.96
C PRO A 222 15.55 4.16 13.90
N THR A 223 16.37 5.18 14.13
CA THR A 223 16.47 6.38 13.27
C THR A 223 16.76 6.05 11.81
N TRP A 224 17.54 5.00 11.54
CA TRP A 224 17.84 4.57 10.19
C TRP A 224 16.58 4.15 9.41
N ASN A 225 15.56 3.58 10.08
CA ASN A 225 14.31 3.18 9.43
C ASN A 225 13.54 4.43 8.94
N PHE A 226 13.53 5.51 9.71
CA PHE A 226 12.94 6.78 9.28
C PHE A 226 13.68 7.37 8.09
N ALA A 227 15.01 7.39 8.16
CA ALA A 227 15.83 7.91 7.06
C ALA A 227 15.63 7.10 5.78
N TYR A 228 15.67 5.76 5.89
CA TYR A 228 15.51 4.87 4.74
C TYR A 228 14.10 4.95 4.14
N MET A 229 13.06 5.00 4.98
CA MET A 229 11.67 5.22 4.56
C MET A 229 11.53 6.56 3.81
N GLY A 230 12.04 7.65 4.39
CA GLY A 230 11.94 8.98 3.79
C GLY A 230 12.70 9.11 2.47
N VAL A 231 13.96 8.64 2.45
CA VAL A 231 14.79 8.68 1.23
C VAL A 231 14.17 7.82 0.13
N SER A 232 13.77 6.58 0.43
CA SER A 232 13.15 5.70 -0.57
C SER A 232 11.83 6.26 -1.11
N ALA A 233 11.00 6.91 -0.27
CA ALA A 233 9.77 7.57 -0.69
C ALA A 233 10.04 8.70 -1.69
N VAL A 234 10.98 9.59 -1.36
CA VAL A 234 11.34 10.73 -2.21
C VAL A 234 11.98 10.26 -3.51
N VAL A 235 12.94 9.35 -3.44
CA VAL A 235 13.63 8.80 -4.63
C VAL A 235 12.65 8.11 -5.56
N ALA A 236 11.78 7.24 -5.04
CA ALA A 236 10.77 6.56 -5.84
C ALA A 236 9.82 7.56 -6.52
N LEU A 237 9.35 8.58 -5.79
CA LEU A 237 8.45 9.58 -6.35
C LEU A 237 9.13 10.40 -7.44
N LEU A 238 10.34 10.90 -7.20
CA LEU A 238 11.08 11.70 -8.19
C LEU A 238 11.39 10.91 -9.46
N LEU A 239 11.89 9.68 -9.30
CA LEU A 239 12.15 8.79 -10.44
C LEU A 239 10.85 8.43 -11.18
N GLY A 240 9.78 8.10 -10.45
CA GLY A 240 8.48 7.80 -11.02
C GLY A 240 7.93 8.94 -11.86
N VAL A 241 7.90 10.15 -11.31
CA VAL A 241 7.44 11.35 -12.02
C VAL A 241 8.32 11.65 -13.23
N TRP A 242 9.63 11.55 -13.08
CA TRP A 242 10.57 11.82 -14.17
C TRP A 242 10.41 10.86 -15.34
N VAL A 243 10.39 9.55 -15.10
CA VAL A 243 10.22 8.52 -16.14
C VAL A 243 8.82 8.62 -16.77
N PHE A 244 7.79 8.77 -15.94
CA PHE A 244 6.40 8.86 -16.39
C PHE A 244 6.17 10.06 -17.31
N SER A 245 6.70 11.23 -16.94
CA SER A 245 6.54 12.45 -17.74
C SER A 245 7.20 12.32 -19.13
N ARG A 246 8.32 11.59 -19.24
CA ARG A 246 8.97 11.30 -20.52
C ARG A 246 8.17 10.31 -21.37
N SER A 247 7.77 9.18 -20.77
CA SER A 247 7.01 8.13 -21.46
C SER A 247 5.64 8.65 -21.92
N TRP A 248 4.96 9.43 -21.09
CA TRP A 248 3.66 10.02 -21.43
C TRP A 248 3.73 10.95 -22.64
N ARG A 249 4.75 11.81 -22.72
CA ARG A 249 4.91 12.69 -23.89
C ARG A 249 5.06 11.91 -25.20
N GLN A 250 5.78 10.80 -25.18
CA GLN A 250 5.97 9.94 -26.35
C GLN A 250 4.68 9.20 -26.75
N ALA A 251 3.91 8.74 -25.76
CA ALA A 251 2.65 8.04 -26.01
C ALA A 251 1.54 9.00 -26.51
N ALA A 252 1.46 10.20 -25.95
CA ALA A 252 0.47 11.21 -26.34
C ALA A 252 0.62 11.72 -27.79
N VAL A 253 1.81 11.59 -28.39
CA VAL A 253 2.06 11.93 -29.81
C VAL A 253 1.58 10.81 -30.75
N LYS A 254 1.45 9.57 -30.25
CA LYS A 254 1.03 8.39 -31.03
C LYS A 254 -0.47 8.05 -30.91
N MET A 255 -1.20 8.78 -30.06
CA MET A 255 -2.67 8.68 -29.88
C MET A 255 -3.38 9.78 -30.63
#